data_f98a4457d198debb6b8e8c39ccd378bc
#
_entry.id   f98a4457d198debb6b8e8c39ccd378bc
#
_cell.length_a   1.000
_cell.length_b   1.000
_cell.length_c   1.000
_cell.angle_alpha   90.00
_cell.angle_beta   90.00
_cell.angle_gamma   90.00
#
_symmetry.space_group_name_H-M   'P 1'
#
loop_
_entity.id
_entity.type
_entity.pdbx_description
1 polymer ?
#
loop_
_entity_poly.entity_id
_entity_poly.type
_entity_poly.pdbx_seq_one_letter_code
_entity_poly.pdbx_strand_id
1 'polypeptide(L)'
;MKTTHNIIAFLFGVFFILFSVPNILHAQIFINEISICNVNQELDPNYDYSGWIELYNCSNTDINIKNLYFSDDSEQPLKYKISDDRILPAQGYAVVWLNDELINSKTGYSLDTDADDGGFLSVADKNGNIYDTMNYGQQYPNISYGRPVDGDTTSPLVYFIRNTFGNTNNKAVTATEVIKTPKISTKSGFYESTVKVKITCGTEGAQIYYTTDASEPTLESTLYTNEITIPSTTVLRARAFKDGCLDGLIATNTYMINKRKPENLPIIFLTTAPENLYDDMIGIYCIGTNGIILTANNPKANYNRDWTRWGYIEFQDEKREVSISQPIGLAISGNASRGYDQKSFKIKG
;
A
#
# COMPACT_ATOMS: atom_id res chain seq x y z
N MET A 1 -36.88 -27.09 91.41
CA MET A 1 -37.16 -26.22 90.32
C MET A 1 -35.91 -26.24 89.37
N LYS A 2 -35.96 -26.94 88.26
CA LYS A 2 -34.87 -27.03 87.28
C LYS A 2 -35.32 -26.27 86.04
N THR A 3 -34.65 -25.24 85.74
CA THR A 3 -34.82 -24.42 84.52
C THR A 3 -33.95 -25.00 83.41
N THR A 4 -34.59 -25.49 82.39
CA THR A 4 -33.95 -25.99 81.14
C THR A 4 -33.74 -24.79 80.19
N HIS A 5 -32.50 -24.53 79.80
CA HIS A 5 -32.16 -23.57 78.75
C HIS A 5 -32.12 -24.28 77.39
N ASN A 6 -33.01 -23.88 76.47
CA ASN A 6 -32.97 -24.29 75.07
C ASN A 6 -31.98 -23.42 74.31
N ILE A 7 -30.92 -24.04 73.79
CA ILE A 7 -29.98 -23.38 72.89
C ILE A 7 -30.50 -23.66 71.44
N ILE A 8 -30.95 -22.59 70.76
CA ILE A 8 -31.30 -22.60 69.36
C ILE A 8 -30.01 -22.34 68.55
N ALA A 9 -29.50 -23.36 67.87
CA ALA A 9 -28.38 -23.20 66.95
C ALA A 9 -28.89 -22.66 65.61
N PHE A 10 -28.48 -21.44 65.26
CA PHE A 10 -28.69 -20.85 63.91
C PHE A 10 -27.61 -21.37 62.97
N LEU A 11 -27.97 -22.22 62.01
CA LEU A 11 -27.11 -22.60 60.88
C LEU A 11 -27.14 -21.47 59.83
N PHE A 12 -26.06 -20.71 59.73
CA PHE A 12 -25.82 -19.81 58.64
C PHE A 12 -25.33 -20.64 57.42
N GLY A 13 -26.19 -20.93 56.48
CA GLY A 13 -25.82 -21.48 55.17
C GLY A 13 -25.21 -20.40 54.32
N VAL A 14 -23.89 -20.43 54.10
CA VAL A 14 -23.22 -19.58 53.11
C VAL A 14 -23.52 -20.12 51.72
N PHE A 15 -24.43 -19.48 51.01
CA PHE A 15 -24.70 -19.74 49.62
C PHE A 15 -23.59 -19.08 48.78
N PHE A 16 -22.61 -19.87 48.32
CA PHE A 16 -21.65 -19.40 47.29
C PHE A 16 -22.39 -19.31 45.96
N ILE A 17 -22.83 -18.12 45.61
CA ILE A 17 -23.26 -17.82 44.24
C ILE A 17 -21.99 -17.72 43.41
N LEU A 18 -21.68 -18.79 42.67
CA LEU A 18 -20.71 -18.74 41.57
C LEU A 18 -21.28 -17.82 40.49
N PHE A 19 -20.91 -16.53 40.53
CA PHE A 19 -21.06 -15.69 39.39
C PHE A 19 -20.13 -16.26 38.30
N SER A 20 -20.69 -16.94 37.32
CA SER A 20 -20.01 -17.14 36.05
C SER A 20 -19.80 -15.75 35.46
N VAL A 21 -18.61 -15.19 35.66
CA VAL A 21 -18.16 -14.04 34.88
C VAL A 21 -18.28 -14.48 33.44
N PRO A 22 -19.11 -13.82 32.61
CA PRO A 22 -19.09 -14.12 31.19
C PRO A 22 -17.64 -13.98 30.75
N ASN A 23 -17.07 -15.03 30.17
CA ASN A 23 -15.82 -14.90 29.44
C ASN A 23 -16.08 -13.80 28.38
N ILE A 24 -15.70 -12.59 28.69
CA ILE A 24 -15.55 -11.56 27.67
C ILE A 24 -14.52 -12.19 26.74
N LEU A 25 -14.97 -12.65 25.57
CA LEU A 25 -14.08 -13.10 24.53
C LEU A 25 -13.21 -11.87 24.20
N HIS A 26 -12.07 -11.77 24.83
CA HIS A 26 -11.10 -10.73 24.45
C HIS A 26 -10.74 -11.05 23.00
N ALA A 27 -10.84 -10.06 22.16
CA ALA A 27 -10.36 -10.17 20.79
C ALA A 27 -8.96 -10.81 20.84
N GLN A 28 -8.82 -11.95 20.17
CA GLN A 28 -7.56 -12.70 20.16
C GLN A 28 -6.73 -12.33 18.93
N ILE A 29 -7.38 -11.72 17.94
CA ILE A 29 -6.79 -11.35 16.66
C ILE A 29 -7.07 -9.87 16.42
N PHE A 30 -6.04 -9.14 16.10
CA PHE A 30 -6.12 -7.72 15.76
C PHE A 30 -5.62 -7.49 14.33
N ILE A 31 -6.24 -6.53 13.65
CA ILE A 31 -5.67 -5.91 12.45
C ILE A 31 -4.58 -4.97 12.97
N ASN A 32 -3.32 -5.36 12.82
CA ASN A 32 -2.20 -4.67 13.44
C ASN A 32 -1.67 -3.54 12.55
N GLU A 33 -1.47 -3.86 11.27
CA GLU A 33 -0.95 -2.94 10.27
C GLU A 33 -1.56 -3.24 8.89
N ILE A 34 -1.75 -2.22 8.07
CA ILE A 34 -2.20 -2.33 6.68
C ILE A 34 -1.29 -1.51 5.76
N SER A 35 -1.02 -2.02 4.58
CA SER A 35 -0.40 -1.25 3.50
C SER A 35 -1.18 -1.53 2.22
N ILE A 36 -2.11 -0.68 1.93
CA ILE A 36 -3.06 -0.90 0.86
C ILE A 36 -2.49 -0.41 -0.47
N CYS A 37 -1.69 0.63 -0.41
CA CYS A 37 -0.97 1.20 -1.55
C CYS A 37 0.52 0.78 -1.53
N ASN A 38 0.77 -0.54 -1.51
CA ASN A 38 2.12 -1.09 -1.69
C ASN A 38 2.47 -1.05 -3.18
N VAL A 39 3.37 -0.18 -3.58
CA VAL A 39 3.70 0.04 -4.99
C VAL A 39 5.07 -0.44 -5.40
N ASN A 40 6.03 -0.55 -4.46
CA ASN A 40 7.38 -1.02 -4.74
C ASN A 40 8.18 -1.47 -3.49
N GLN A 41 7.53 -1.77 -2.36
CA GLN A 41 8.23 -2.19 -1.14
C GLN A 41 8.23 -3.71 -0.96
N GLU A 42 7.06 -4.30 -0.77
CA GLU A 42 6.93 -5.72 -0.42
C GLU A 42 6.37 -6.50 -1.60
N LEU A 43 7.09 -7.52 -2.05
CA LEU A 43 6.64 -8.42 -3.11
C LEU A 43 5.81 -9.56 -2.52
N ASP A 44 4.65 -9.79 -3.10
CA ASP A 44 3.87 -10.98 -2.82
C ASP A 44 4.52 -12.25 -3.41
N PRO A 45 4.04 -13.46 -3.09
CA PRO A 45 4.58 -14.71 -3.63
C PRO A 45 4.55 -14.82 -5.16
N ASN A 46 3.75 -13.98 -5.83
CA ASN A 46 3.64 -13.91 -7.29
C ASN A 46 4.55 -12.84 -7.91
N TYR A 47 5.41 -12.20 -7.10
CA TYR A 47 6.29 -11.11 -7.50
C TYR A 47 5.54 -9.86 -7.98
N ASP A 48 4.34 -9.61 -7.42
CA ASP A 48 3.62 -8.35 -7.61
C ASP A 48 3.61 -7.53 -6.31
N TYR A 49 3.38 -6.23 -6.43
CA TYR A 49 3.25 -5.31 -5.31
C TYR A 49 1.78 -5.22 -4.90
N SER A 50 1.28 -6.29 -4.31
CA SER A 50 -0.08 -6.32 -3.76
C SER A 50 -0.15 -5.59 -2.43
N GLY A 51 -1.29 -4.96 -2.13
CA GLY A 51 -1.58 -4.50 -0.78
C GLY A 51 -1.60 -5.66 0.21
N TRP A 52 -1.49 -5.36 1.50
CA TRP A 52 -1.48 -6.40 2.53
C TRP A 52 -2.12 -5.91 3.84
N ILE A 53 -2.57 -6.89 4.62
CA ILE A 53 -3.07 -6.73 5.98
C ILE A 53 -2.24 -7.62 6.88
N GLU A 54 -1.71 -7.08 7.97
CA GLU A 54 -1.06 -7.84 9.01
C GLU A 54 -2.04 -8.09 10.15
N LEU A 55 -2.13 -9.36 10.56
CA LEU A 55 -2.85 -9.81 11.74
C LEU A 55 -1.87 -10.08 12.88
N TYR A 56 -2.22 -9.65 14.08
CA TYR A 56 -1.55 -9.99 15.33
C TYR A 56 -2.44 -10.88 16.20
N ASN A 57 -1.88 -11.99 16.69
CA ASN A 57 -2.52 -12.91 17.62
C ASN A 57 -2.02 -12.63 19.04
N CYS A 58 -2.81 -11.98 19.88
CA CYS A 58 -2.42 -11.71 21.26
C CYS A 58 -2.67 -12.90 22.20
N SER A 59 -3.19 -14.02 21.71
CA SER A 59 -3.46 -15.21 22.52
C SER A 59 -2.22 -16.09 22.73
N ASN A 60 -2.33 -17.06 23.63
CA ASN A 60 -1.27 -18.04 23.88
C ASN A 60 -1.43 -19.32 23.05
N THR A 61 -2.28 -19.30 22.03
CA THR A 61 -2.55 -20.46 21.16
C THR A 61 -2.45 -20.08 19.70
N ASP A 62 -1.97 -21.01 18.90
CA ASP A 62 -1.91 -20.86 17.44
C ASP A 62 -3.32 -20.86 16.84
N ILE A 63 -3.51 -20.04 15.83
CA ILE A 63 -4.79 -19.88 15.11
C ILE A 63 -4.57 -20.13 13.62
N ASN A 64 -5.43 -20.96 13.00
CA ASN A 64 -5.38 -21.13 11.55
C ASN A 64 -6.21 -20.02 10.87
N ILE A 65 -5.56 -19.19 10.06
CA ILE A 65 -6.19 -18.04 9.40
C ILE A 65 -7.19 -18.41 8.31
N LYS A 66 -7.16 -19.62 7.76
CA LYS A 66 -8.12 -20.12 6.75
C LYS A 66 -9.59 -20.05 7.19
N ASN A 67 -9.82 -19.97 8.49
CA ASN A 67 -11.16 -19.87 9.05
C ASN A 67 -11.62 -18.43 9.32
N LEU A 68 -10.80 -17.46 8.92
CA LEU A 68 -11.09 -16.05 9.09
C LEU A 68 -11.66 -15.44 7.81
N TYR A 69 -12.37 -14.34 8.01
CA TYR A 69 -12.97 -13.54 6.94
C TYR A 69 -12.60 -12.09 7.15
N PHE A 70 -12.30 -11.38 6.06
CA PHE A 70 -12.23 -9.94 6.04
C PHE A 70 -13.49 -9.34 5.44
N SER A 71 -13.77 -8.10 5.80
CA SER A 71 -14.79 -7.30 5.13
C SER A 71 -14.46 -5.81 5.16
N ASP A 72 -14.78 -5.14 4.07
CA ASP A 72 -14.81 -3.69 3.89
C ASP A 72 -16.22 -3.12 4.10
N ASP A 73 -17.16 -3.95 4.53
CA ASP A 73 -18.57 -3.64 4.75
C ASP A 73 -18.98 -4.09 6.16
N SER A 74 -19.35 -3.12 7.00
CA SER A 74 -19.76 -3.39 8.40
C SER A 74 -21.01 -4.26 8.52
N GLU A 75 -21.85 -4.30 7.49
CA GLU A 75 -23.10 -5.08 7.47
C GLU A 75 -22.86 -6.52 6.97
N GLN A 76 -21.71 -6.81 6.37
CA GLN A 76 -21.39 -8.10 5.76
C GLN A 76 -20.03 -8.66 6.23
N PRO A 77 -19.89 -9.08 7.49
CA PRO A 77 -18.59 -9.49 8.07
C PRO A 77 -17.97 -10.74 7.42
N LEU A 78 -18.72 -11.50 6.64
CA LEU A 78 -18.27 -12.73 5.96
C LEU A 78 -18.00 -12.52 4.45
N LYS A 79 -17.65 -11.32 4.03
CA LYS A 79 -17.54 -10.95 2.61
C LYS A 79 -16.38 -11.66 1.88
N TYR A 80 -15.20 -11.73 2.50
CA TYR A 80 -13.98 -12.29 1.90
C TYR A 80 -13.35 -13.34 2.78
N LYS A 81 -13.46 -14.61 2.37
CA LYS A 81 -12.84 -15.73 3.09
C LYS A 81 -11.34 -15.78 2.78
N ILE A 82 -10.52 -15.87 3.81
CA ILE A 82 -9.10 -16.15 3.65
C ILE A 82 -8.95 -17.59 3.18
N SER A 83 -8.34 -17.79 1.99
CA SER A 83 -8.09 -19.11 1.41
C SER A 83 -6.76 -19.73 1.88
N ASP A 84 -5.86 -18.90 2.40
CA ASP A 84 -4.52 -19.27 2.84
C ASP A 84 -4.57 -20.18 4.08
N ASP A 85 -3.96 -21.36 3.97
CA ASP A 85 -3.93 -22.37 5.03
C ASP A 85 -2.63 -22.24 5.83
N ARG A 86 -2.51 -21.15 6.58
CA ARG A 86 -1.36 -20.85 7.44
C ARG A 86 -1.76 -20.71 8.89
N ILE A 87 -0.77 -20.90 9.74
CA ILE A 87 -0.87 -20.64 11.17
C ILE A 87 -0.46 -19.21 11.46
N LEU A 88 -1.30 -18.49 12.18
CA LEU A 88 -0.98 -17.26 12.90
C LEU A 88 -0.49 -17.68 14.29
N PRO A 89 0.81 -17.61 14.57
CA PRO A 89 1.37 -18.13 15.81
C PRO A 89 0.84 -17.41 17.04
N ALA A 90 0.86 -18.08 18.19
CA ALA A 90 0.63 -17.43 19.49
C ALA A 90 1.62 -16.27 19.68
N GLN A 91 1.13 -15.08 20.07
CA GLN A 91 1.92 -13.85 20.22
C GLN A 91 2.71 -13.48 18.95
N GLY A 92 2.20 -13.86 17.76
CA GLY A 92 2.87 -13.69 16.49
C GLY A 92 2.02 -12.99 15.44
N TYR A 93 2.57 -12.90 14.22
CA TYR A 93 2.01 -12.14 13.11
C TYR A 93 1.77 -13.03 11.91
N ALA A 94 0.79 -12.65 11.09
CA ALA A 94 0.58 -13.19 9.76
C ALA A 94 0.16 -12.09 8.81
N VAL A 95 0.85 -11.97 7.69
CA VAL A 95 0.52 -11.04 6.62
C VAL A 95 -0.38 -11.74 5.61
N VAL A 96 -1.51 -11.13 5.27
CA VAL A 96 -2.44 -11.60 4.24
C VAL A 96 -2.42 -10.62 3.07
N TRP A 97 -2.10 -11.13 1.89
CA TRP A 97 -2.02 -10.33 0.67
C TRP A 97 -3.40 -10.04 0.10
N LEU A 98 -3.61 -8.81 -0.35
CA LEU A 98 -4.84 -8.34 -0.97
C LEU A 98 -4.79 -8.57 -2.49
N ASN A 99 -4.71 -9.81 -2.91
CA ASN A 99 -4.79 -10.19 -4.31
C ASN A 99 -5.83 -11.30 -4.53
N ASP A 100 -6.33 -11.40 -5.78
CA ASP A 100 -7.42 -12.32 -6.13
C ASP A 100 -7.07 -13.81 -5.95
N GLU A 101 -5.77 -14.15 -5.90
CA GLU A 101 -5.30 -15.53 -5.76
C GLU A 101 -5.31 -15.99 -4.29
N LEU A 102 -5.10 -15.08 -3.36
CA LEU A 102 -4.98 -15.40 -1.92
C LEU A 102 -6.28 -15.17 -1.16
N ILE A 103 -7.06 -14.21 -1.57
CA ILE A 103 -8.43 -14.00 -1.13
C ILE A 103 -9.34 -14.51 -2.24
N ASN A 104 -10.09 -15.55 -2.01
CA ASN A 104 -11.02 -16.13 -3.01
C ASN A 104 -12.20 -15.18 -3.28
N SER A 105 -11.89 -14.00 -3.80
CA SER A 105 -12.84 -12.97 -4.15
C SER A 105 -12.44 -12.32 -5.48
N LYS A 106 -13.37 -12.31 -6.42
CA LYS A 106 -13.26 -11.54 -7.68
C LYS A 106 -13.44 -10.04 -7.49
N THR A 107 -13.40 -9.57 -6.29
CA THR A 107 -13.59 -8.17 -5.96
C THR A 107 -12.24 -7.58 -5.67
N GLY A 108 -11.68 -6.92 -6.67
CA GLY A 108 -10.54 -6.07 -6.42
C GLY A 108 -10.84 -5.17 -5.21
N TYR A 109 -10.04 -5.25 -4.17
CA TYR A 109 -9.85 -4.12 -3.29
C TYR A 109 -9.22 -3.04 -4.16
N SER A 110 -10.03 -2.36 -4.92
CA SER A 110 -9.67 -1.09 -5.51
C SER A 110 -9.73 -0.10 -4.36
N LEU A 111 -8.61 0.06 -3.70
CA LEU A 111 -8.47 1.19 -2.81
C LEU A 111 -8.18 2.36 -3.68
N ASP A 112 -9.15 3.22 -3.72
CA ASP A 112 -9.03 4.54 -4.27
C ASP A 112 -7.97 5.27 -3.45
N THR A 113 -6.75 5.34 -3.98
CA THR A 113 -5.64 6.05 -3.35
C THR A 113 -5.86 7.56 -3.34
N ASP A 114 -6.83 8.05 -4.09
CA ASP A 114 -7.28 9.43 -4.12
C ASP A 114 -8.49 9.69 -3.19
N ALA A 115 -9.07 8.65 -2.60
CA ALA A 115 -10.18 8.83 -1.68
C ALA A 115 -9.71 9.52 -0.40
N ASP A 116 -10.10 10.76 -0.25
CA ASP A 116 -9.98 11.52 1.01
C ASP A 116 -10.75 10.84 2.16
N ASP A 117 -11.59 9.85 1.86
CA ASP A 117 -12.56 9.29 2.77
C ASP A 117 -12.07 8.04 3.52
N GLY A 118 -10.96 7.42 3.09
CA GLY A 118 -10.47 6.19 3.72
C GLY A 118 -11.43 5.01 3.57
N GLY A 119 -11.41 4.07 4.53
CA GLY A 119 -12.22 2.88 4.47
C GLY A 119 -12.43 2.20 5.81
N PHE A 120 -13.17 1.11 5.76
CA PHE A 120 -13.45 0.22 6.87
C PHE A 120 -12.86 -1.16 6.58
N LEU A 121 -12.35 -1.81 7.61
CA LEU A 121 -11.89 -3.18 7.55
C LEU A 121 -12.29 -3.91 8.81
N SER A 122 -12.76 -5.15 8.69
CA SER A 122 -13.01 -6.04 9.81
C SER A 122 -12.39 -7.41 9.59
N VAL A 123 -12.07 -8.10 10.68
CA VAL A 123 -11.71 -9.52 10.69
C VAL A 123 -12.68 -10.29 11.58
N ALA A 124 -13.25 -11.39 11.07
CA ALA A 124 -14.26 -12.18 11.75
C ALA A 124 -14.01 -13.69 11.63
N ASP A 125 -14.64 -14.46 12.51
CA ASP A 125 -14.71 -15.92 12.40
C ASP A 125 -15.77 -16.36 11.37
N LYS A 126 -15.83 -17.66 11.10
CA LYS A 126 -16.82 -18.28 10.18
C LYS A 126 -18.29 -18.12 10.60
N ASN A 127 -18.57 -17.71 11.84
CA ASN A 127 -19.91 -17.49 12.36
C ASN A 127 -20.32 -16.02 12.29
N GLY A 128 -19.41 -15.13 11.82
CA GLY A 128 -19.63 -13.70 11.76
C GLY A 128 -19.30 -12.96 13.05
N ASN A 129 -18.66 -13.62 14.04
CA ASN A 129 -18.18 -12.94 15.23
C ASN A 129 -16.95 -12.12 14.86
N ILE A 130 -17.07 -10.81 14.98
CA ILE A 130 -15.98 -9.86 14.66
C ILE A 130 -14.95 -9.90 15.78
N TYR A 131 -13.69 -10.15 15.42
CA TYR A 131 -12.55 -10.05 16.32
C TYR A 131 -12.07 -8.63 16.46
N ASP A 132 -11.93 -7.93 15.35
CA ASP A 132 -11.42 -6.56 15.32
C ASP A 132 -11.93 -5.78 14.11
N THR A 133 -11.90 -4.44 14.24
CA THR A 133 -12.24 -3.50 13.18
C THR A 133 -11.21 -2.38 13.11
N MET A 134 -10.99 -1.84 11.92
CA MET A 134 -10.12 -0.71 11.67
C MET A 134 -10.80 0.25 10.69
N ASN A 135 -11.01 1.50 11.11
CA ASN A 135 -11.30 2.59 10.20
C ASN A 135 -9.99 3.28 9.84
N TYR A 136 -9.74 3.47 8.57
CA TYR A 136 -8.52 4.11 8.10
C TYR A 136 -8.86 5.29 7.19
N GLY A 137 -8.04 6.33 7.26
CA GLY A 137 -8.13 7.50 6.37
C GLY A 137 -7.39 7.28 5.06
N GLN A 138 -7.07 8.37 4.38
CA GLN A 138 -6.30 8.37 3.13
C GLN A 138 -5.05 7.49 3.25
N GLN A 139 -4.81 6.69 2.22
CA GLN A 139 -3.61 5.86 2.12
C GLN A 139 -2.61 6.49 1.15
N TYR A 140 -1.33 6.29 1.41
CA TYR A 140 -0.25 6.86 0.62
C TYR A 140 0.64 5.75 0.04
N PRO A 141 1.22 5.95 -1.15
CA PRO A 141 2.13 4.99 -1.74
C PRO A 141 3.26 4.58 -0.79
N ASN A 142 3.40 3.29 -0.54
CA ASN A 142 4.41 2.70 0.34
C ASN A 142 4.36 3.15 1.81
N ILE A 143 3.27 3.70 2.24
CA ILE A 143 3.04 4.07 3.64
C ILE A 143 2.03 3.10 4.22
N SER A 144 2.40 2.44 5.31
CA SER A 144 1.49 1.60 6.06
C SER A 144 0.80 2.38 7.19
N TYR A 145 -0.32 1.85 7.66
CA TYR A 145 -1.16 2.47 8.66
C TYR A 145 -1.63 1.42 9.66
N GLY A 146 -1.65 1.73 10.94
CA GLY A 146 -2.05 0.73 11.92
C GLY A 146 -1.87 1.15 13.37
N ARG A 147 -1.77 0.17 14.25
CA ARG A 147 -1.65 0.32 15.69
C ARG A 147 -0.20 0.62 16.07
N PRO A 148 0.08 1.69 16.83
CA PRO A 148 1.46 2.00 17.25
C PRO A 148 2.05 0.97 18.22
N VAL A 149 1.19 0.21 18.86
CA VAL A 149 1.53 -0.89 19.79
C VAL A 149 0.68 -2.11 19.39
N ASP A 150 1.30 -3.29 19.34
CA ASP A 150 0.65 -4.52 18.93
C ASP A 150 -0.63 -4.79 19.72
N GLY A 151 -1.75 -4.92 19.02
CA GLY A 151 -3.06 -5.22 19.59
C GLY A 151 -3.67 -4.11 20.46
N ASP A 152 -3.05 -2.93 20.56
CA ASP A 152 -3.61 -1.81 21.32
C ASP A 152 -4.82 -1.21 20.59
N THR A 153 -5.98 -1.23 21.23
CA THR A 153 -7.23 -0.64 20.72
C THR A 153 -7.53 0.74 21.29
N THR A 154 -6.67 1.25 22.17
CA THR A 154 -6.91 2.49 22.92
C THR A 154 -6.17 3.70 22.34
N SER A 155 -4.99 3.47 21.74
CA SER A 155 -4.22 4.51 21.08
C SER A 155 -4.78 4.83 19.70
N PRO A 156 -4.68 6.09 19.24
CA PRO A 156 -4.99 6.43 17.86
C PRO A 156 -4.13 5.64 16.89
N LEU A 157 -4.71 5.26 15.75
CA LEU A 157 -3.97 4.65 14.64
C LEU A 157 -3.03 5.69 14.03
N VAL A 158 -1.90 5.21 13.50
CA VAL A 158 -0.80 6.06 13.01
C VAL A 158 -0.30 5.58 11.64
N TYR A 159 0.38 6.47 10.93
CA TYR A 159 1.17 6.09 9.76
C TYR A 159 2.59 5.69 10.18
N PHE A 160 3.14 4.69 9.52
CA PHE A 160 4.50 4.22 9.73
C PHE A 160 5.43 4.79 8.65
N ILE A 161 6.55 5.40 9.04
CA ILE A 161 7.56 5.90 8.09
C ILE A 161 8.20 4.71 7.34
N ARG A 162 8.30 3.59 8.03
CA ARG A 162 8.69 2.29 7.47
C ARG A 162 7.74 1.25 8.01
N ASN A 163 7.21 0.41 7.15
CA ASN A 163 6.36 -0.70 7.58
C ASN A 163 7.13 -1.65 8.51
N THR A 164 6.38 -2.37 9.32
CA THR A 164 6.93 -3.38 10.23
C THR A 164 6.67 -4.81 9.75
N PHE A 165 6.27 -4.98 8.52
CA PHE A 165 5.87 -6.19 7.81
C PHE A 165 6.34 -7.50 8.47
N GLY A 166 5.41 -8.26 9.05
CA GLY A 166 5.69 -9.52 9.74
C GLY A 166 6.38 -9.38 11.10
N ASN A 167 6.44 -8.17 11.68
CA ASN A 167 7.14 -7.90 12.92
C ASN A 167 6.33 -6.99 13.85
N THR A 168 6.84 -6.77 15.08
CA THR A 168 6.20 -5.91 16.08
C THR A 168 6.18 -4.44 15.70
N ASN A 169 5.05 -3.76 15.93
CA ASN A 169 4.89 -2.32 15.78
C ASN A 169 5.48 -1.53 16.98
N ASN A 170 5.76 -2.20 18.09
CA ASN A 170 6.10 -1.56 19.37
C ASN A 170 7.33 -0.63 19.36
N LYS A 171 8.11 -0.64 18.29
CA LYS A 171 9.30 0.19 18.11
C LYS A 171 9.32 0.91 16.77
N ALA A 172 8.21 0.89 16.07
CA ALA A 172 8.11 1.53 14.76
C ALA A 172 8.25 3.05 14.88
N VAL A 173 8.85 3.65 13.86
CA VAL A 173 8.90 5.11 13.73
C VAL A 173 7.64 5.55 13.00
N THR A 174 6.84 6.36 13.67
CA THR A 174 5.56 6.84 13.18
C THR A 174 5.60 8.32 12.82
N ALA A 175 4.69 8.77 11.98
CA ALA A 175 4.58 10.16 11.58
C ALA A 175 3.12 10.64 11.61
N THR A 176 2.96 11.94 11.82
CA THR A 176 1.65 12.61 11.85
C THR A 176 1.50 13.65 10.73
N GLU A 177 2.59 13.97 10.03
CA GLU A 177 2.61 14.96 8.96
C GLU A 177 3.06 14.32 7.64
N VAL A 178 2.36 14.63 6.55
CA VAL A 178 2.75 14.26 5.18
C VAL A 178 3.45 15.42 4.52
N ILE A 179 4.61 15.19 3.93
CA ILE A 179 5.37 16.20 3.20
C ILE A 179 4.61 16.56 1.92
N LYS A 180 4.46 17.85 1.66
CA LYS A 180 3.83 18.33 0.43
C LYS A 180 4.66 17.95 -0.79
N THR A 181 4.00 17.52 -1.86
CA THR A 181 4.64 17.22 -3.13
C THR A 181 5.43 18.43 -3.63
N PRO A 182 6.70 18.26 -4.05
CA PRO A 182 7.47 19.34 -4.63
C PRO A 182 6.80 19.95 -5.85
N LYS A 183 6.99 21.26 -6.04
CA LYS A 183 6.51 21.98 -7.23
C LYS A 183 7.68 22.29 -8.13
N ILE A 184 7.59 21.86 -9.39
CA ILE A 184 8.57 22.10 -10.45
C ILE A 184 8.10 23.31 -11.26
N SER A 185 8.94 24.34 -11.41
CA SER A 185 8.56 25.65 -12.00
C SER A 185 8.19 25.60 -13.48
N THR A 186 8.82 24.73 -14.23
CA THR A 186 8.68 24.63 -15.68
C THR A 186 7.87 23.37 -16.03
N LYS A 187 6.77 23.51 -16.75
CA LYS A 187 5.87 22.41 -17.12
C LYS A 187 6.55 21.42 -18.08
N SER A 188 6.04 20.18 -18.13
CA SER A 188 6.39 19.22 -19.17
C SER A 188 6.11 19.78 -20.56
N GLY A 189 6.92 19.38 -21.55
CA GLY A 189 6.67 19.85 -22.91
C GLY A 189 7.87 19.75 -23.85
N PHE A 190 7.74 20.39 -25.01
CA PHE A 190 8.75 20.45 -26.05
C PHE A 190 9.44 21.82 -26.04
N TYR A 191 10.75 21.83 -26.04
CA TYR A 191 11.57 22.98 -25.94
C TYR A 191 12.67 22.96 -27.02
N GLU A 192 12.91 24.12 -27.67
CA GLU A 192 13.91 24.24 -28.74
C GLU A 192 15.34 24.30 -28.21
N SER A 193 15.50 24.66 -26.95
CA SER A 193 16.80 24.80 -26.30
C SER A 193 16.76 24.40 -24.84
N THR A 194 17.90 24.53 -24.18
CA THR A 194 18.09 24.31 -22.74
C THR A 194 17.01 24.98 -21.89
N VAL A 195 16.48 24.27 -20.91
CA VAL A 195 15.47 24.75 -19.95
C VAL A 195 16.11 24.88 -18.57
N LYS A 196 15.72 25.93 -17.84
CA LYS A 196 16.07 26.11 -16.43
C LYS A 196 14.87 25.82 -15.54
N VAL A 197 15.12 25.08 -14.47
CA VAL A 197 14.07 24.56 -13.61
C VAL A 197 14.37 24.83 -12.15
N LYS A 198 13.40 25.41 -11.44
CA LYS A 198 13.42 25.55 -9.98
C LYS A 198 12.45 24.56 -9.36
N ILE A 199 12.84 24.03 -8.20
CA ILE A 199 11.99 23.11 -7.42
C ILE A 199 11.76 23.73 -6.05
N THR A 200 10.53 23.67 -5.55
CA THR A 200 10.16 24.18 -4.23
C THR A 200 9.29 23.15 -3.50
N CYS A 201 9.33 23.13 -2.18
CA CYS A 201 8.42 22.35 -1.35
C CYS A 201 7.74 23.26 -0.34
N GLY A 202 6.44 23.05 -0.12
CA GLY A 202 5.67 23.84 0.83
C GLY A 202 5.75 23.34 2.27
N THR A 203 6.49 22.25 2.55
CA THR A 203 6.78 21.77 3.91
C THR A 203 8.06 22.41 4.39
N GLU A 204 7.99 23.16 5.48
CA GLU A 204 9.14 23.85 6.06
C GLU A 204 10.19 22.84 6.57
N GLY A 205 11.46 23.09 6.25
CA GLY A 205 12.58 22.22 6.65
C GLY A 205 12.72 20.93 5.84
N ALA A 206 11.86 20.66 4.86
CA ALA A 206 12.01 19.51 3.99
C ALA A 206 13.17 19.70 2.99
N GLN A 207 13.97 18.66 2.77
CA GLN A 207 15.03 18.58 1.78
C GLN A 207 14.50 17.93 0.51
N ILE A 208 14.79 18.53 -0.65
CA ILE A 208 14.35 18.02 -1.95
C ILE A 208 15.48 17.26 -2.60
N TYR A 209 15.20 16.02 -3.04
CA TYR A 209 16.10 15.20 -3.84
C TYR A 209 15.49 14.97 -5.22
N TYR A 210 16.33 14.82 -6.24
CA TYR A 210 15.84 14.64 -7.61
C TYR A 210 16.69 13.66 -8.42
N THR A 211 16.08 13.13 -9.48
CA THR A 211 16.68 12.29 -10.52
C THR A 211 16.37 12.86 -11.90
N THR A 212 17.16 12.50 -12.91
CA THR A 212 17.01 12.96 -14.30
C THR A 212 16.91 11.81 -15.32
N ASP A 213 16.81 10.59 -14.83
CA ASP A 213 16.81 9.32 -15.57
C ASP A 213 15.50 8.51 -15.42
N ALA A 214 14.46 9.13 -14.89
CA ALA A 214 13.17 8.54 -14.55
C ALA A 214 13.19 7.60 -13.33
N SER A 215 14.31 7.34 -12.68
CA SER A 215 14.36 6.60 -11.41
C SER A 215 13.64 7.36 -10.29
N GLU A 216 13.22 6.65 -9.25
CA GLU A 216 12.57 7.30 -8.10
C GLU A 216 13.61 8.02 -7.24
N PRO A 217 13.35 9.30 -6.85
CA PRO A 217 14.23 10.00 -5.92
C PRO A 217 14.23 9.35 -4.53
N THR A 218 15.43 9.11 -4.00
CA THR A 218 15.70 8.61 -2.65
C THR A 218 16.63 9.59 -1.92
N LEU A 219 16.93 9.34 -0.64
CA LEU A 219 17.93 10.11 0.11
C LEU A 219 19.36 9.99 -0.45
N GLU A 220 19.62 9.01 -1.32
CA GLU A 220 20.88 8.79 -2.01
C GLU A 220 20.94 9.53 -3.36
N SER A 221 19.82 10.10 -3.81
CA SER A 221 19.75 10.86 -5.07
C SER A 221 20.39 12.23 -4.91
N THR A 222 20.41 13.01 -5.98
CA THR A 222 21.01 14.35 -5.98
C THR A 222 20.19 15.31 -5.11
N LEU A 223 20.80 15.90 -4.09
CA LEU A 223 20.18 16.95 -3.27
C LEU A 223 20.00 18.22 -4.12
N TYR A 224 18.78 18.76 -4.13
CA TYR A 224 18.48 20.01 -4.80
C TYR A 224 18.96 21.20 -3.96
N THR A 225 19.90 21.95 -4.50
CA THR A 225 20.44 23.17 -3.87
C THR A 225 20.27 24.41 -4.70
N ASN A 226 20.23 24.25 -6.02
CA ASN A 226 20.19 25.37 -6.97
C ASN A 226 19.36 25.03 -8.21
N GLU A 227 19.03 26.05 -9.01
CA GLU A 227 18.34 25.92 -10.29
C GLU A 227 19.04 24.87 -11.19
N ILE A 228 18.26 23.94 -11.72
CA ILE A 228 18.74 22.84 -12.59
C ILE A 228 18.71 23.33 -14.05
N THR A 229 19.77 23.04 -14.78
CA THR A 229 19.86 23.25 -16.22
C THR A 229 19.59 21.93 -16.93
N ILE A 230 18.59 21.88 -17.81
CA ILE A 230 18.18 20.69 -18.59
C ILE A 230 18.60 20.90 -20.06
N PRO A 231 19.75 20.38 -20.52
CA PRO A 231 20.27 20.61 -21.88
C PRO A 231 19.78 19.60 -22.91
N SER A 232 19.23 18.47 -22.50
CA SER A 232 18.78 17.36 -23.35
C SER A 232 17.45 16.81 -22.88
N THR A 233 16.79 15.98 -23.69
CA THR A 233 15.55 15.29 -23.32
C THR A 233 15.72 14.57 -22.00
N THR A 234 14.88 14.90 -21.01
CA THR A 234 15.03 14.50 -19.61
C THR A 234 13.68 14.27 -18.97
N VAL A 235 13.58 13.23 -18.16
CA VAL A 235 12.51 13.06 -17.18
C VAL A 235 13.06 13.48 -15.82
N LEU A 236 12.56 14.60 -15.30
CA LEU A 236 12.92 15.12 -13.99
C LEU A 236 11.89 14.63 -12.97
N ARG A 237 12.35 13.93 -11.96
CA ARG A 237 11.52 13.51 -10.83
C ARG A 237 12.08 14.11 -9.54
N ALA A 238 11.21 14.59 -8.66
CA ALA A 238 11.62 15.22 -7.40
C ALA A 238 10.74 14.76 -6.24
N ARG A 239 11.35 14.46 -5.11
CA ARG A 239 10.70 14.11 -3.86
C ARG A 239 11.32 14.88 -2.71
N ALA A 240 10.50 15.23 -1.72
CA ALA A 240 10.98 15.92 -0.53
C ALA A 240 10.94 14.96 0.67
N PHE A 241 11.95 15.09 1.52
CA PHE A 241 12.15 14.27 2.72
C PHE A 241 12.35 15.17 3.94
N LYS A 242 11.85 14.74 5.10
CA LYS A 242 12.03 15.40 6.39
C LYS A 242 11.89 14.36 7.50
N ASP A 243 12.83 14.34 8.42
CA ASP A 243 12.78 13.41 9.54
C ASP A 243 11.47 13.56 10.33
N GLY A 244 10.87 12.43 10.69
CA GLY A 244 9.63 12.38 11.45
C GLY A 244 8.35 12.68 10.63
N CYS A 245 8.46 12.86 9.33
CA CYS A 245 7.32 13.08 8.43
C CYS A 245 7.17 11.92 7.44
N LEU A 246 5.96 11.72 6.93
CA LEU A 246 5.71 10.82 5.81
C LEU A 246 6.19 11.44 4.50
N ASP A 247 6.81 10.64 3.67
CA ASP A 247 7.25 11.06 2.34
C ASP A 247 6.06 11.49 1.48
N GLY A 248 6.21 12.66 0.84
CA GLY A 248 5.24 13.14 -0.13
C GLY A 248 5.28 12.38 -1.46
N LEU A 249 4.30 12.67 -2.33
CA LEU A 249 4.30 12.15 -3.69
C LEU A 249 5.47 12.72 -4.50
N ILE A 250 5.84 12.00 -5.56
CA ILE A 250 6.91 12.40 -6.47
C ILE A 250 6.35 13.36 -7.53
N ALA A 251 6.93 14.53 -7.63
CA ALA A 251 6.68 15.43 -8.76
C ALA A 251 7.44 14.92 -9.99
N THR A 252 6.78 14.82 -11.14
CA THR A 252 7.37 14.28 -12.37
C THR A 252 7.08 15.21 -13.53
N ASN A 253 8.14 15.68 -14.23
CA ASN A 253 8.01 16.49 -15.43
C ASN A 253 8.94 15.95 -16.54
N THR A 254 8.46 15.99 -17.78
CA THR A 254 9.20 15.51 -18.95
C THR A 254 9.53 16.66 -19.90
N TYR A 255 10.81 16.82 -20.23
CA TYR A 255 11.33 17.84 -21.12
C TYR A 255 11.85 17.22 -22.41
N MET A 256 11.20 17.49 -23.53
CA MET A 256 11.61 17.04 -24.86
C MET A 256 12.43 18.16 -25.51
N ILE A 257 13.75 18.09 -25.40
CA ILE A 257 14.66 19.12 -25.91
C ILE A 257 15.06 18.82 -27.36
N ASN A 258 14.96 19.83 -28.24
CA ASN A 258 15.24 19.70 -29.66
C ASN A 258 14.51 18.53 -30.36
N LYS A 259 13.30 18.21 -29.89
CA LYS A 259 12.42 17.22 -30.52
C LYS A 259 11.32 17.92 -31.29
N ARG A 260 10.93 17.33 -32.42
CA ARG A 260 9.81 17.84 -33.20
C ARG A 260 8.53 17.78 -32.34
N LYS A 261 7.91 18.94 -32.13
CA LYS A 261 6.65 19.06 -31.45
C LYS A 261 5.52 18.55 -32.37
N PRO A 262 4.67 17.61 -31.92
CA PRO A 262 3.48 17.22 -32.66
C PRO A 262 2.52 18.41 -32.78
N GLU A 263 1.98 18.62 -33.97
CA GLU A 263 0.97 19.66 -34.23
C GLU A 263 -0.42 19.03 -34.20
N ASN A 264 -1.35 19.70 -33.53
CA ASN A 264 -2.77 19.32 -33.45
C ASN A 264 -3.02 17.86 -32.98
N LEU A 265 -2.13 17.31 -32.15
CA LEU A 265 -2.30 16.03 -31.51
C LEU A 265 -2.13 16.16 -30.01
N PRO A 266 -2.93 15.45 -29.21
CA PRO A 266 -2.69 15.34 -27.78
C PRO A 266 -1.37 14.60 -27.51
N ILE A 267 -0.79 14.83 -26.33
CA ILE A 267 0.45 14.20 -25.90
C ILE A 267 0.22 13.46 -24.62
N ILE A 268 0.76 12.24 -24.53
CA ILE A 268 0.85 11.49 -23.29
C ILE A 268 2.33 11.36 -22.94
N PHE A 269 2.70 11.88 -21.76
CA PHE A 269 3.95 11.53 -21.11
C PHE A 269 3.66 10.40 -20.12
N LEU A 270 4.25 9.22 -20.38
CA LEU A 270 4.13 8.05 -19.53
C LEU A 270 5.52 7.76 -18.95
N THR A 271 5.63 7.85 -17.64
CA THR A 271 6.89 7.69 -16.92
C THR A 271 6.79 6.56 -15.90
N THR A 272 7.79 5.70 -15.89
CA THR A 272 8.00 4.71 -14.83
C THR A 272 9.49 4.51 -14.63
N ALA A 273 9.91 3.99 -13.49
CA ALA A 273 11.29 3.65 -13.25
C ALA A 273 11.77 2.55 -14.22
N PRO A 274 13.00 2.61 -14.75
CA PRO A 274 13.51 1.64 -15.73
C PRO A 274 13.42 0.18 -15.27
N GLU A 275 13.65 -0.08 -14.00
CA GLU A 275 13.55 -1.41 -13.38
C GLU A 275 12.14 -1.99 -13.47
N ASN A 276 11.11 -1.18 -13.41
CA ASN A 276 9.72 -1.60 -13.60
C ASN A 276 9.47 -2.22 -14.98
N LEU A 277 10.25 -1.84 -15.98
CA LEU A 277 10.15 -2.38 -17.33
C LEU A 277 11.13 -3.51 -17.60
N TYR A 278 12.39 -3.39 -17.16
CA TYR A 278 13.50 -4.18 -17.70
C TYR A 278 14.26 -5.01 -16.66
N ASP A 279 13.99 -4.88 -15.36
CA ASP A 279 14.61 -5.71 -14.35
C ASP A 279 14.24 -7.20 -14.55
N ASP A 280 15.22 -8.09 -14.36
CA ASP A 280 15.06 -9.53 -14.61
C ASP A 280 14.01 -10.19 -13.70
N MET A 281 13.88 -9.70 -12.47
CA MET A 281 12.99 -10.29 -11.46
C MET A 281 11.57 -9.72 -11.55
N ILE A 282 11.44 -8.40 -11.75
CA ILE A 282 10.18 -7.66 -11.58
C ILE A 282 9.75 -6.89 -12.83
N GLY A 283 10.59 -6.74 -13.85
CA GLY A 283 10.30 -5.94 -15.03
C GLY A 283 9.16 -6.54 -15.86
N ILE A 284 8.20 -5.68 -16.23
CA ILE A 284 7.00 -6.12 -16.97
C ILE A 284 7.16 -6.11 -18.48
N TYR A 285 8.29 -5.65 -19.03
CA TYR A 285 8.51 -5.55 -20.49
C TYR A 285 9.55 -6.55 -21.02
N CYS A 286 10.24 -7.27 -20.15
CA CYS A 286 11.30 -8.22 -20.49
C CYS A 286 10.83 -9.68 -20.36
N ILE A 287 11.67 -10.59 -20.83
CA ILE A 287 11.47 -12.04 -20.64
C ILE A 287 11.58 -12.37 -19.16
N GLY A 288 12.66 -11.95 -18.51
CA GLY A 288 12.91 -12.15 -17.08
C GLY A 288 12.87 -13.59 -16.60
N THR A 289 13.15 -13.80 -15.32
CA THR A 289 13.22 -15.14 -14.71
C THR A 289 11.93 -15.59 -14.05
N ASN A 290 11.09 -14.65 -13.59
CA ASN A 290 9.85 -14.95 -12.84
C ASN A 290 8.59 -15.03 -13.73
N GLY A 291 8.77 -15.11 -15.03
CA GLY A 291 7.71 -15.16 -16.01
C GLY A 291 6.88 -16.44 -15.98
N ILE A 292 5.76 -16.42 -16.71
CA ILE A 292 4.90 -17.58 -16.95
C ILE A 292 4.71 -17.79 -18.47
N ILE A 293 4.21 -18.96 -18.83
CA ILE A 293 3.72 -19.25 -20.20
C ILE A 293 2.24 -18.86 -20.21
N LEU A 294 1.87 -17.87 -21.02
CA LEU A 294 0.48 -17.45 -21.16
C LEU A 294 -0.21 -18.15 -22.31
N THR A 295 0.50 -18.32 -23.44
CA THR A 295 0.03 -19.02 -24.62
C THR A 295 1.12 -19.94 -25.18
N ALA A 296 0.73 -20.95 -25.94
CA ALA A 296 1.69 -21.90 -26.54
C ALA A 296 2.73 -21.25 -27.48
N ASN A 297 2.44 -20.06 -28.00
CA ASN A 297 3.30 -19.33 -28.93
C ASN A 297 4.20 -18.29 -28.25
N ASN A 298 4.03 -18.04 -26.94
CA ASN A 298 4.85 -17.11 -26.21
C ASN A 298 5.85 -17.85 -25.33
N PRO A 299 7.09 -17.38 -25.23
CA PRO A 299 8.04 -17.94 -24.27
C PRO A 299 7.54 -17.73 -22.83
N LYS A 300 8.12 -18.47 -21.87
CA LYS A 300 7.98 -18.14 -20.45
C LYS A 300 8.59 -16.76 -20.23
N ALA A 301 7.79 -15.79 -19.80
CA ALA A 301 8.26 -14.41 -19.68
C ALA A 301 7.50 -13.62 -18.63
N ASN A 302 8.18 -12.62 -18.06
CA ASN A 302 7.60 -11.67 -17.08
C ASN A 302 6.43 -10.89 -17.70
N TYR A 303 6.52 -10.48 -18.97
CA TYR A 303 5.45 -9.74 -19.65
C TYR A 303 4.16 -10.57 -19.84
N ASN A 304 4.18 -11.86 -19.57
CA ASN A 304 2.98 -12.70 -19.56
C ASN A 304 2.21 -12.65 -18.24
N ARG A 305 2.82 -12.11 -17.18
CA ARG A 305 2.17 -11.88 -15.90
C ARG A 305 1.21 -10.70 -15.97
N ASP A 306 0.20 -10.68 -15.10
CA ASP A 306 -0.70 -9.54 -14.95
C ASP A 306 -0.21 -8.54 -13.89
N TRP A 307 1.10 -8.44 -13.78
CA TRP A 307 1.75 -7.52 -12.86
C TRP A 307 1.42 -6.07 -13.15
N THR A 308 1.27 -5.29 -12.11
CA THR A 308 1.13 -3.84 -12.17
C THR A 308 2.37 -3.19 -11.58
N ARG A 309 2.90 -2.18 -12.25
CA ARG A 309 4.04 -1.39 -11.78
C ARG A 309 3.66 0.06 -11.67
N TRP A 310 4.24 0.73 -10.71
CA TRP A 310 3.99 2.14 -10.46
C TRP A 310 4.52 3.01 -11.58
N GLY A 311 3.73 4.00 -11.96
CA GLY A 311 4.10 4.95 -12.98
C GLY A 311 3.43 6.30 -12.75
N TYR A 312 3.63 7.19 -13.70
CA TYR A 312 3.03 8.51 -13.71
C TYR A 312 2.56 8.84 -15.11
N ILE A 313 1.37 9.40 -15.25
CA ILE A 313 0.82 9.86 -16.51
C ILE A 313 0.59 11.37 -16.47
N GLU A 314 0.98 12.05 -17.55
CA GLU A 314 0.54 13.40 -17.85
C GLU A 314 -0.07 13.41 -19.25
N PHE A 315 -1.32 13.85 -19.35
CA PHE A 315 -2.02 14.03 -20.61
C PHE A 315 -2.17 15.52 -20.91
N GLN A 316 -1.71 15.93 -22.07
CA GLN A 316 -1.86 17.29 -22.61
C GLN A 316 -2.75 17.23 -23.87
N ASP A 317 -3.78 18.07 -23.91
CA ASP A 317 -4.63 18.21 -25.09
C ASP A 317 -3.89 18.86 -26.29
N GLU A 318 -4.58 19.09 -27.40
CA GLU A 318 -4.01 19.74 -28.58
C GLU A 318 -3.54 21.19 -28.28
N LYS A 319 -4.13 21.86 -27.28
CA LYS A 319 -3.73 23.21 -26.84
C LYS A 319 -2.59 23.19 -25.82
N ARG A 320 -2.13 22.00 -25.40
CA ARG A 320 -1.11 21.81 -24.35
C ARG A 320 -1.63 22.15 -22.95
N GLU A 321 -2.94 22.08 -22.76
CA GLU A 321 -3.52 22.14 -21.42
C GLU A 321 -3.44 20.74 -20.80
N VAL A 322 -2.97 20.69 -19.55
CA VAL A 322 -2.86 19.44 -18.79
C VAL A 322 -4.22 19.11 -18.21
N SER A 323 -4.80 18.00 -18.61
CA SER A 323 -6.10 17.52 -18.10
C SER A 323 -5.95 16.33 -17.14
N ILE A 324 -4.85 15.57 -17.22
CA ILE A 324 -4.51 14.48 -16.31
C ILE A 324 -3.04 14.63 -15.93
N SER A 325 -2.75 14.52 -14.63
CA SER A 325 -1.38 14.56 -14.12
C SER A 325 -1.37 13.84 -12.76
N GLN A 326 -1.13 12.52 -12.77
CA GLN A 326 -1.30 11.67 -11.59
C GLN A 326 -0.44 10.41 -11.63
N PRO A 327 -0.19 9.80 -10.46
CA PRO A 327 0.31 8.44 -10.37
C PRO A 327 -0.68 7.44 -10.99
N ILE A 328 -0.13 6.33 -11.49
CA ILE A 328 -0.92 5.24 -12.12
C ILE A 328 -0.31 3.88 -11.87
N GLY A 329 -1.13 2.84 -12.01
CA GLY A 329 -0.67 1.47 -12.23
C GLY A 329 -0.47 1.19 -13.73
N LEU A 330 0.70 0.66 -14.09
CA LEU A 330 1.09 0.30 -15.46
C LEU A 330 1.21 -1.22 -15.58
N ALA A 331 0.48 -1.83 -16.50
CA ALA A 331 0.53 -3.27 -16.78
C ALA A 331 0.63 -3.55 -18.28
N ILE A 332 1.13 -4.73 -18.65
CA ILE A 332 1.10 -5.17 -20.05
C ILE A 332 -0.30 -5.67 -20.40
N SER A 333 -0.82 -5.22 -21.54
CA SER A 333 -2.12 -5.62 -22.07
C SER A 333 -1.98 -6.59 -23.27
N GLY A 334 -3.02 -7.37 -23.51
CA GLY A 334 -3.07 -8.31 -24.62
C GLY A 334 -2.91 -9.76 -24.17
N ASN A 335 -2.89 -10.65 -25.16
CA ASN A 335 -2.67 -12.09 -24.98
C ASN A 335 -1.44 -12.51 -25.82
N ALA A 336 -1.59 -13.03 -27.03
CA ALA A 336 -0.46 -13.35 -27.91
C ALA A 336 0.42 -12.13 -28.24
N SER A 337 -0.18 -10.94 -28.34
CA SER A 337 0.53 -9.68 -28.60
C SER A 337 1.52 -9.25 -27.52
N ARG A 338 1.45 -9.83 -26.32
CA ARG A 338 2.47 -9.59 -25.27
C ARG A 338 3.87 -10.02 -25.71
N GLY A 339 3.97 -10.99 -26.64
CA GLY A 339 5.23 -11.46 -27.22
C GLY A 339 5.82 -10.55 -28.29
N TYR A 340 5.12 -9.51 -28.75
CA TYR A 340 5.64 -8.61 -29.79
C TYR A 340 6.69 -7.66 -29.22
N ASP A 341 7.58 -7.14 -30.07
CA ASP A 341 8.60 -6.18 -29.65
C ASP A 341 7.96 -4.92 -29.05
N GLN A 342 6.91 -4.41 -29.68
CA GLN A 342 6.11 -3.31 -29.14
C GLN A 342 4.87 -3.86 -28.43
N LYS A 343 4.84 -3.73 -27.13
CA LYS A 343 3.75 -4.20 -26.26
C LYS A 343 2.75 -3.09 -25.99
N SER A 344 1.49 -3.47 -25.79
CA SER A 344 0.44 -2.55 -25.36
C SER A 344 0.42 -2.43 -23.84
N PHE A 345 0.21 -1.22 -23.34
CA PHE A 345 0.02 -0.96 -21.93
C PHE A 345 -1.46 -0.87 -21.55
N LYS A 346 -1.78 -1.33 -20.34
CA LYS A 346 -3.00 -1.03 -19.62
C LYS A 346 -2.66 -0.06 -18.50
N ILE A 347 -3.38 1.04 -18.44
CA ILE A 347 -3.25 2.05 -17.39
C ILE A 347 -4.40 1.85 -16.42
N LYS A 348 -4.10 1.82 -15.12
CA LYS A 348 -5.05 1.75 -14.01
C LYS A 348 -4.88 3.05 -13.21
N GLY A 349 -5.97 3.75 -12.96
CA GLY A 349 -6.03 4.93 -12.06
C GLY A 349 -6.34 4.52 -10.66
#